data_0adacf5f4fb0df31d16e42445571f103
#
_entry.id   0adacf5f4fb0df31d16e42445571f103
#
_cell.length_a   1.000
_cell.length_b   1.000
_cell.length_c   1.000
_cell.angle_alpha   90.00
_cell.angle_beta   90.00
_cell.angle_gamma   90.00
#
_symmetry.space_group_name_H-M   'P 1'
#
loop_
_entity.id
_entity.type
_entity.pdbx_description
1 polymer ?
#
loop_
_entity_poly.entity_id
_entity_poly.type
_entity_poly.pdbx_seq_one_letter_code
_entity_poly.pdbx_strand_id
1 'polypeptide(L)'
;MEYICHVNELPALVREQQLLHAGDRVILSGIVYTSRDAAHKRLTAAMREHGAQALPFPLQDAVIYYAGPTAAPPGRPIGACGPTTSGRMDPYAPELLDAGLLGMIGKGERSQAVCDAIVRNHAVYFCAVGGAGALAAAHITECEVIAYDDLGCESVKRLVLKDFPLLVAIDSHGGNLFRDGRSQFAVD
;
A
#
# COMPACT_ATOMS: atom_id res chain seq x y z
N MET A 1 -14.18 9.19 -9.69
CA MET A 1 -14.80 8.02 -10.40
C MET A 1 -14.71 6.77 -9.53
N GLU A 2 -15.26 5.61 -10.00
CA GLU A 2 -15.07 4.31 -9.33
C GLU A 2 -14.49 3.32 -10.34
N TYR A 3 -13.43 2.61 -9.94
CA TYR A 3 -12.76 1.61 -10.75
C TYR A 3 -12.83 0.26 -10.01
N ILE A 4 -13.17 -0.80 -10.72
CA ILE A 4 -13.07 -2.18 -10.25
C ILE A 4 -11.96 -2.83 -11.05
N CYS A 5 -10.87 -3.22 -10.40
CA CYS A 5 -9.68 -3.72 -11.09
C CYS A 5 -8.93 -4.78 -10.29
N HIS A 6 -8.07 -5.50 -10.99
CA HIS A 6 -7.11 -6.42 -10.40
C HIS A 6 -5.73 -5.75 -10.28
N VAL A 7 -4.91 -6.19 -9.30
CA VAL A 7 -3.56 -5.62 -9.07
C VAL A 7 -2.71 -5.64 -10.35
N ASN A 8 -2.81 -6.66 -11.18
CA ASN A 8 -2.08 -6.75 -12.44
C ASN A 8 -2.55 -5.76 -13.53
N GLU A 9 -3.68 -5.10 -13.34
CA GLU A 9 -4.21 -4.06 -14.22
C GLU A 9 -3.77 -2.64 -13.79
N LEU A 10 -3.28 -2.52 -12.54
CA LEU A 10 -2.83 -1.22 -12.02
C LEU A 10 -1.72 -0.57 -12.85
N PRO A 11 -0.71 -1.29 -13.38
CA PRO A 11 0.31 -0.66 -14.24
C PRO A 11 -0.30 0.07 -15.42
N ALA A 12 -1.29 -0.54 -16.09
CA ALA A 12 -2.00 0.09 -17.20
C ALA A 12 -2.80 1.32 -16.74
N LEU A 13 -3.54 1.23 -15.63
CA LEU A 13 -4.35 2.33 -15.11
C LEU A 13 -3.52 3.50 -14.60
N VAL A 14 -2.40 3.23 -13.93
CA VAL A 14 -1.58 4.25 -13.25
C VAL A 14 -0.51 4.82 -14.17
N ARG A 15 0.24 3.97 -14.89
CA ARG A 15 1.41 4.38 -15.70
C ARG A 15 1.08 4.66 -17.15
N GLU A 16 0.35 3.76 -17.81
CA GLU A 16 0.12 3.86 -19.26
C GLU A 16 -1.02 4.83 -19.59
N GLN A 17 -2.16 4.65 -18.95
CA GLN A 17 -3.37 5.42 -19.22
C GLN A 17 -3.53 6.63 -18.30
N GLN A 18 -2.86 6.61 -17.15
CA GLN A 18 -2.88 7.69 -16.14
C GLN A 18 -4.31 8.11 -15.74
N LEU A 19 -5.18 7.12 -15.53
CA LEU A 19 -6.61 7.36 -15.30
C LEU A 19 -6.97 7.61 -13.83
N LEU A 20 -6.14 7.16 -12.87
CA LEU A 20 -6.45 7.29 -11.46
C LEU A 20 -6.09 8.68 -10.94
N HIS A 21 -7.09 9.36 -10.40
CA HIS A 21 -6.93 10.68 -9.77
C HIS A 21 -7.27 10.65 -8.28
N ALA A 22 -6.65 11.54 -7.51
CA ALA A 22 -6.96 11.71 -6.10
C ALA A 22 -8.46 11.97 -5.90
N GLY A 23 -9.10 11.17 -5.03
CA GLY A 23 -10.54 11.15 -4.82
C GLY A 23 -11.29 10.04 -5.54
N ASP A 24 -10.65 9.32 -6.46
CA ASP A 24 -11.26 8.15 -7.09
C ASP A 24 -11.36 6.97 -6.12
N ARG A 25 -12.44 6.22 -6.25
CA ARG A 25 -12.65 4.96 -5.51
C ARG A 25 -12.14 3.81 -6.34
N VAL A 26 -11.45 2.87 -5.67
CA VAL A 26 -10.92 1.67 -6.30
C VAL A 26 -11.37 0.45 -5.50
N ILE A 27 -11.98 -0.50 -6.17
CA ILE A 27 -12.29 -1.82 -5.63
C ILE A 27 -11.22 -2.77 -6.16
N LEU A 28 -10.27 -3.11 -5.30
CA LEU A 28 -9.04 -3.82 -5.71
C LEU A 28 -9.10 -5.30 -5.34
N SER A 29 -8.79 -6.16 -6.31
CA SER A 29 -8.59 -7.60 -6.12
C SER A 29 -7.17 -8.02 -6.52
N GLY A 30 -6.65 -9.09 -5.93
CA GLY A 30 -5.36 -9.67 -6.31
C GLY A 30 -4.33 -9.69 -5.18
N ILE A 31 -3.08 -9.95 -5.53
CA ILE A 31 -2.00 -10.16 -4.58
C ILE A 31 -1.40 -8.83 -4.13
N VAL A 32 -1.30 -8.65 -2.81
CA VAL A 32 -0.55 -7.56 -2.19
C VAL A 32 0.36 -8.12 -1.08
N TYR A 33 1.36 -7.33 -0.68
CA TYR A 33 2.30 -7.72 0.36
C TYR A 33 2.16 -6.83 1.58
N THR A 34 2.25 -7.38 2.80
CA THR A 34 2.29 -6.53 4.00
C THR A 34 3.70 -6.14 4.34
N SER A 35 3.89 -4.89 4.75
CA SER A 35 5.14 -4.43 5.36
C SER A 35 4.89 -3.22 6.24
N ARG A 36 5.47 -3.20 7.43
CA ARG A 36 5.49 -2.07 8.35
C ARG A 36 6.93 -1.68 8.67
N ASP A 37 7.13 -0.84 9.68
CA ASP A 37 8.42 -0.19 9.98
C ASP A 37 9.59 -1.15 10.04
N ALA A 38 9.47 -2.22 10.85
CA ALA A 38 10.55 -3.19 11.05
C ALA A 38 10.84 -3.97 9.76
N ALA A 39 9.81 -4.38 9.03
CA ALA A 39 9.97 -5.07 7.75
C ALA A 39 10.55 -4.13 6.67
N HIS A 40 10.06 -2.87 6.56
CA HIS A 40 10.62 -1.89 5.61
C HIS A 40 12.12 -1.67 5.83
N LYS A 41 12.55 -1.54 7.10
CA LYS A 41 13.96 -1.40 7.43
C LYS A 41 14.80 -2.58 6.91
N ARG A 42 14.30 -3.81 7.03
CA ARG A 42 15.00 -5.01 6.53
C ARG A 42 14.95 -5.11 5.01
N LEU A 43 13.81 -4.81 4.39
CA LEU A 43 13.65 -4.81 2.92
C LEU A 43 14.62 -3.83 2.28
N THR A 44 14.66 -2.57 2.74
CA THR A 44 15.56 -1.56 2.18
C THR A 44 17.04 -1.88 2.45
N ALA A 45 17.38 -2.45 3.61
CA ALA A 45 18.75 -2.91 3.88
C ALA A 45 19.16 -4.03 2.91
N ALA A 46 18.32 -5.06 2.73
CA ALA A 46 18.59 -6.16 1.81
C ALA A 46 18.70 -5.67 0.35
N MET A 47 17.83 -4.72 -0.05
CA MET A 47 17.85 -4.14 -1.39
C MET A 47 19.12 -3.34 -1.65
N ARG A 48 19.61 -2.55 -0.69
CA ARG A 48 20.88 -1.79 -0.79
C ARG A 48 22.10 -2.70 -0.90
N GLU A 49 22.09 -3.82 -0.19
CA GLU A 49 23.23 -4.75 -0.14
C GLU A 49 23.26 -5.69 -1.35
N HIS A 50 22.09 -6.16 -1.79
CA HIS A 50 22.01 -7.27 -2.74
C HIS A 50 21.10 -6.97 -3.95
N GLY A 51 20.51 -5.78 -4.05
CA GLY A 51 19.59 -5.41 -5.11
C GLY A 51 18.14 -5.87 -4.88
N ALA A 52 17.22 -5.40 -5.72
CA ALA A 52 15.79 -5.66 -5.58
C ALA A 52 15.41 -7.16 -5.70
N GLN A 53 16.25 -7.96 -6.36
CA GLN A 53 16.06 -9.41 -6.47
C GLN A 53 16.25 -10.17 -5.15
N ALA A 54 16.81 -9.54 -4.11
CA ALA A 54 16.95 -10.11 -2.78
C ALA A 54 15.68 -9.96 -1.94
N LEU A 55 14.69 -9.23 -2.41
CA LEU A 55 13.43 -9.06 -1.71
C LEU A 55 12.61 -10.36 -1.75
N PRO A 56 11.79 -10.63 -0.71
CA PRO A 56 11.01 -11.87 -0.62
C PRO A 56 9.82 -11.93 -1.59
N PHE A 57 9.64 -10.89 -2.40
CA PHE A 57 8.61 -10.79 -3.44
C PHE A 57 9.10 -9.92 -4.59
N PRO A 58 8.57 -10.09 -5.80
CA PRO A 58 8.84 -9.20 -6.93
C PRO A 58 8.40 -7.78 -6.59
N LEU A 59 9.33 -6.83 -6.57
CA LEU A 59 9.01 -5.43 -6.22
C LEU A 59 8.38 -4.68 -7.40
N GLN A 60 8.78 -5.03 -8.63
CA GLN A 60 8.26 -4.40 -9.84
C GLN A 60 6.74 -4.55 -9.90
N ASP A 61 6.04 -3.42 -9.97
CA ASP A 61 4.59 -3.31 -10.01
C ASP A 61 3.84 -3.87 -8.78
N ALA A 62 4.57 -4.12 -7.70
CA ALA A 62 3.97 -4.60 -6.46
C ALA A 62 3.13 -3.52 -5.76
N VAL A 63 2.21 -4.00 -4.94
CA VAL A 63 1.43 -3.18 -3.99
C VAL A 63 1.76 -3.62 -2.57
N ILE A 64 2.14 -2.69 -1.71
CA ILE A 64 2.39 -2.94 -0.29
C ILE A 64 1.23 -2.37 0.55
N TYR A 65 0.64 -3.24 1.36
CA TYR A 65 -0.33 -2.85 2.38
C TYR A 65 0.35 -2.67 3.73
N TYR A 66 0.29 -1.47 4.28
CA TYR A 66 0.84 -1.12 5.58
C TYR A 66 -0.07 -1.61 6.69
N ALA A 67 0.02 -2.89 6.98
CA ALA A 67 -0.81 -3.55 7.99
C ALA A 67 0.00 -4.56 8.81
N GLY A 68 -0.41 -4.74 10.06
CA GLY A 68 0.06 -5.79 10.96
C GLY A 68 -1.16 -6.51 11.52
N PRO A 69 -1.60 -7.60 10.89
CA PRO A 69 -2.83 -8.27 11.29
C PRO A 69 -2.70 -8.93 12.67
N THR A 70 -3.82 -9.04 13.37
CA THR A 70 -3.92 -9.89 14.55
C THR A 70 -3.92 -11.36 14.16
N ALA A 71 -3.71 -12.25 15.15
CA ALA A 71 -3.78 -13.69 14.92
C ALA A 71 -5.12 -14.09 14.28
N ALA A 72 -5.05 -15.04 13.35
CA ALA A 72 -6.24 -15.55 12.66
C ALA A 72 -7.14 -16.32 13.64
N PRO A 73 -8.44 -15.98 13.74
CA PRO A 73 -9.38 -16.82 14.48
C PRO A 73 -9.65 -18.13 13.71
N PRO A 74 -10.18 -19.17 14.39
CA PRO A 74 -10.47 -20.44 13.74
C PRO A 74 -11.32 -20.27 12.47
N GLY A 75 -10.92 -20.94 11.39
CA GLY A 75 -11.63 -20.95 10.12
C GLY A 75 -11.50 -19.67 9.27
N ARG A 76 -10.65 -18.73 9.67
CA ARG A 76 -10.35 -17.54 8.87
C ARG A 76 -8.87 -17.47 8.47
N PRO A 77 -8.56 -16.92 7.29
CA PRO A 77 -7.17 -16.81 6.84
C PRO A 77 -6.36 -15.78 7.63
N ILE A 78 -7.03 -14.80 8.25
CA ILE A 78 -6.40 -13.65 8.91
C ILE A 78 -7.29 -13.09 10.03
N GLY A 79 -6.69 -12.45 11.01
CA GLY A 79 -7.40 -11.63 11.99
C GLY A 79 -7.67 -10.21 11.50
N ALA A 80 -8.03 -9.29 12.41
CA ALA A 80 -8.24 -7.90 12.04
C ALA A 80 -7.00 -7.32 11.34
N CYS A 81 -7.18 -6.74 10.15
CA CYS A 81 -6.10 -6.28 9.27
C CYS A 81 -6.36 -4.85 8.79
N GLY A 82 -6.39 -3.90 9.73
CA GLY A 82 -6.57 -2.49 9.40
C GLY A 82 -5.25 -1.79 9.00
N PRO A 83 -5.35 -0.66 8.28
CA PRO A 83 -4.17 0.09 7.87
C PRO A 83 -3.48 0.75 9.06
N THR A 84 -2.14 0.75 9.07
CA THR A 84 -1.34 1.56 9.98
C THR A 84 -1.05 2.94 9.40
N THR A 85 -0.59 3.87 10.24
CA THR A 85 -0.20 5.23 9.82
C THR A 85 0.99 5.18 8.87
N SER A 86 0.80 5.67 7.65
CA SER A 86 1.74 5.51 6.54
C SER A 86 3.01 6.35 6.67
N GLY A 87 2.94 7.51 7.32
CA GLY A 87 4.11 8.39 7.54
C GLY A 87 5.29 7.71 8.26
N ARG A 88 5.04 6.61 8.97
CA ARG A 88 6.11 5.81 9.60
C ARG A 88 7.01 5.12 8.57
N MET A 89 6.51 4.85 7.37
CA MET A 89 7.27 4.23 6.28
C MET A 89 7.92 5.25 5.34
N ASP A 90 7.69 6.55 5.56
CA ASP A 90 8.21 7.61 4.69
C ASP A 90 9.75 7.62 4.54
N PRO A 91 10.55 7.23 5.56
CA PRO A 91 12.00 7.12 5.40
C PRO A 91 12.46 6.05 4.39
N TYR A 92 11.58 5.10 4.04
CA TYR A 92 11.88 3.95 3.19
C TYR A 92 11.16 3.98 1.85
N ALA A 93 9.95 4.55 1.81
CA ALA A 93 9.06 4.47 0.66
C ALA A 93 9.64 5.05 -0.64
N PRO A 94 10.36 6.20 -0.66
CA PRO A 94 10.94 6.73 -1.89
C PRO A 94 11.88 5.74 -2.59
N GLU A 95 12.73 5.07 -1.83
CA GLU A 95 13.67 4.09 -2.36
C GLU A 95 12.99 2.87 -2.98
N LEU A 96 11.91 2.38 -2.36
CA LEU A 96 11.12 1.27 -2.91
C LEU A 96 10.37 1.70 -4.17
N LEU A 97 9.84 2.92 -4.20
CA LEU A 97 9.19 3.50 -5.38
C LEU A 97 10.19 3.64 -6.54
N ASP A 98 11.40 4.15 -6.28
CA ASP A 98 12.47 4.27 -7.26
C ASP A 98 12.94 2.91 -7.80
N ALA A 99 12.76 1.85 -7.02
CA ALA A 99 13.08 0.47 -7.41
C ALA A 99 11.90 -0.28 -8.07
N GLY A 100 10.75 0.38 -8.31
CA GLY A 100 9.65 -0.19 -9.10
C GLY A 100 8.35 -0.48 -8.34
N LEU A 101 8.26 -0.20 -7.03
CA LEU A 101 7.00 -0.30 -6.30
C LEU A 101 5.94 0.59 -6.96
N LEU A 102 4.76 0.03 -7.24
CA LEU A 102 3.67 0.75 -7.90
C LEU A 102 2.67 1.35 -6.93
N GLY A 103 2.27 0.60 -5.92
CA GLY A 103 1.18 1.00 -5.06
C GLY A 103 1.47 0.82 -3.57
N MET A 104 0.90 1.71 -2.78
CA MET A 104 0.95 1.64 -1.32
C MET A 104 -0.47 1.79 -0.78
N ILE A 105 -0.84 0.96 0.19
CA ILE A 105 -2.13 1.04 0.88
C ILE A 105 -1.87 1.34 2.35
N GLY A 106 -2.51 2.38 2.89
CA GLY A 106 -2.34 2.74 4.29
C GLY A 106 -3.37 3.74 4.78
N LYS A 107 -2.99 4.61 5.71
CA LYS A 107 -3.81 5.75 6.19
C LYS A 107 -2.94 6.93 6.58
N GLY A 108 -3.52 8.12 6.55
CA GLY A 108 -2.84 9.37 6.92
C GLY A 108 -1.96 9.92 5.81
N GLU A 109 -1.38 11.07 6.09
CA GLU A 109 -0.58 11.84 5.14
C GLU A 109 0.77 11.19 4.86
N ARG A 110 1.40 11.66 3.79
CA ARG A 110 2.75 11.30 3.40
C ARG A 110 3.64 12.56 3.36
N SER A 111 4.93 12.38 3.59
CA SER A 111 5.93 13.44 3.43
C SER A 111 6.02 13.91 1.97
N GLN A 112 6.53 15.13 1.78
CA GLN A 112 6.74 15.67 0.43
C GLN A 112 7.65 14.77 -0.41
N ALA A 113 8.71 14.20 0.19
CA ALA A 113 9.62 13.28 -0.48
C ALA A 113 8.90 12.04 -1.05
N VAL A 114 7.89 11.51 -0.35
CA VAL A 114 7.06 10.41 -0.86
C VAL A 114 6.12 10.89 -1.94
N CYS A 115 5.50 12.07 -1.81
CA CYS A 115 4.67 12.64 -2.86
C CYS A 115 5.46 12.83 -4.16
N ASP A 116 6.66 13.39 -4.08
CA ASP A 116 7.55 13.56 -5.22
C ASP A 116 7.96 12.22 -5.85
N ALA A 117 8.20 11.20 -5.02
CA ALA A 117 8.51 9.86 -5.48
C ALA A 117 7.32 9.19 -6.20
N ILE A 118 6.09 9.39 -5.72
CA ILE A 118 4.87 8.92 -6.38
C ILE A 118 4.75 9.51 -7.78
N VAL A 119 4.95 10.81 -7.92
CA VAL A 119 4.86 11.51 -9.22
C VAL A 119 5.94 11.03 -10.19
N ARG A 120 7.21 11.04 -9.78
CA ARG A 120 8.34 10.69 -10.68
C ARG A 120 8.35 9.22 -11.12
N ASN A 121 7.75 8.33 -10.32
CA ASN A 121 7.69 6.90 -10.62
C ASN A 121 6.33 6.45 -11.18
N HIS A 122 5.42 7.39 -11.44
CA HIS A 122 4.05 7.09 -11.83
C HIS A 122 3.42 6.00 -10.96
N ALA A 123 3.43 6.25 -9.64
CA ALA A 123 2.90 5.35 -8.63
C ALA A 123 1.60 5.91 -8.01
N VAL A 124 1.03 5.18 -7.06
CA VAL A 124 -0.21 5.57 -6.41
C VAL A 124 -0.20 5.25 -4.92
N TYR A 125 -0.77 6.14 -4.13
CA TYR A 125 -1.04 5.88 -2.72
C TYR A 125 -2.54 5.82 -2.47
N PHE A 126 -2.97 4.67 -1.94
CA PHE A 126 -4.35 4.42 -1.55
C PHE A 126 -4.53 4.57 -0.04
N CYS A 127 -5.67 5.12 0.36
CA CYS A 127 -6.15 5.05 1.72
C CYS A 127 -7.20 3.95 1.88
N ALA A 128 -7.01 3.13 2.91
CA ALA A 128 -8.03 2.24 3.45
C ALA A 128 -8.64 2.86 4.71
N VAL A 129 -9.87 2.45 5.06
CA VAL A 129 -10.60 3.01 6.21
C VAL A 129 -9.93 2.57 7.52
N GLY A 130 -9.51 3.57 8.32
CA GLY A 130 -8.97 3.34 9.66
C GLY A 130 -10.06 2.87 10.64
N GLY A 131 -9.69 2.02 11.61
CA GLY A 131 -10.63 1.46 12.59
C GLY A 131 -11.48 0.29 12.09
N ALA A 132 -11.49 0.02 10.80
CA ALA A 132 -12.30 -1.02 10.15
C ALA A 132 -11.52 -2.33 9.91
N GLY A 133 -10.61 -2.71 10.82
CA GLY A 133 -9.71 -3.87 10.62
C GLY A 133 -10.44 -5.20 10.41
N ALA A 134 -11.60 -5.40 11.04
CA ALA A 134 -12.42 -6.59 10.85
C ALA A 134 -13.10 -6.61 9.48
N LEU A 135 -13.55 -5.44 8.99
CA LEU A 135 -14.11 -5.30 7.63
C LEU A 135 -13.01 -5.51 6.58
N ALA A 136 -11.84 -4.92 6.78
CA ALA A 136 -10.69 -5.14 5.89
C ALA A 136 -10.33 -6.62 5.79
N ALA A 137 -10.33 -7.35 6.92
CA ALA A 137 -10.06 -8.79 6.95
C ALA A 137 -11.10 -9.62 6.17
N ALA A 138 -12.35 -9.16 6.06
CA ALA A 138 -13.38 -9.84 5.29
C ALA A 138 -13.09 -9.84 3.77
N HIS A 139 -12.27 -8.92 3.30
CA HIS A 139 -11.81 -8.83 1.91
C HIS A 139 -10.49 -9.57 1.64
N ILE A 140 -9.95 -10.30 2.63
CA ILE A 140 -8.70 -11.05 2.49
C ILE A 140 -9.04 -12.53 2.50
N THR A 141 -8.78 -13.21 1.38
CA THR A 141 -9.12 -14.62 1.18
C THR A 141 -7.97 -15.55 1.49
N GLU A 142 -6.73 -15.09 1.39
CA GLU A 142 -5.52 -15.85 1.71
C GLU A 142 -4.51 -14.96 2.44
N CYS A 143 -3.75 -15.58 3.36
CA CYS A 143 -2.65 -14.95 4.08
C CYS A 143 -1.53 -15.95 4.31
N GLU A 144 -0.34 -15.65 3.82
CA GLU A 144 0.86 -16.47 3.97
C GLU A 144 2.02 -15.61 4.46
N VAL A 145 2.73 -16.04 5.49
CA VAL A 145 4.00 -15.41 5.91
C VAL A 145 5.09 -15.85 4.94
N ILE A 146 5.71 -14.90 4.25
CA ILE A 146 6.74 -15.17 3.24
C ILE A 146 8.15 -14.76 3.68
N ALA A 147 8.27 -13.85 4.67
CA ALA A 147 9.57 -13.46 5.23
C ALA A 147 9.42 -12.81 6.61
N TYR A 148 10.53 -12.81 7.34
CA TYR A 148 10.70 -12.14 8.63
C TYR A 148 9.67 -12.59 9.68
N ASP A 149 9.45 -13.90 9.79
CA ASP A 149 8.50 -14.50 10.72
C ASP A 149 8.76 -14.08 12.19
N ASP A 150 10.02 -13.85 12.53
CA ASP A 150 10.46 -13.34 13.83
C ASP A 150 9.87 -11.96 14.18
N LEU A 151 9.36 -11.20 13.21
CA LEU A 151 8.66 -9.93 13.43
C LEU A 151 7.17 -10.10 13.81
N GLY A 152 6.66 -11.31 13.85
CA GLY A 152 5.28 -11.61 14.26
C GLY A 152 4.24 -10.90 13.38
N CYS A 153 3.43 -10.00 13.95
CA CYS A 153 2.41 -9.27 13.18
C CYS A 153 3.02 -8.36 12.09
N GLU A 154 4.29 -7.94 12.23
CA GLU A 154 5.01 -7.11 11.26
C GLU A 154 5.80 -7.93 10.23
N SER A 155 5.74 -9.27 10.26
CA SER A 155 6.33 -10.10 9.21
C SER A 155 5.75 -9.76 7.84
N VAL A 156 6.53 -9.98 6.80
CA VAL A 156 6.05 -9.81 5.41
C VAL A 156 5.11 -10.96 5.07
N LYS A 157 3.91 -10.61 4.69
CA LYS A 157 2.88 -11.57 4.28
C LYS A 157 2.45 -11.31 2.85
N ARG A 158 2.18 -12.38 2.13
CA ARG A 158 1.43 -12.36 0.88
C ARG A 158 -0.05 -12.48 1.22
N LEU A 159 -0.83 -11.52 0.77
CA LEU A 159 -2.29 -11.52 0.91
C LEU A 159 -2.94 -11.61 -0.45
N VAL A 160 -4.10 -12.29 -0.53
CA VAL A 160 -4.99 -12.21 -1.68
C VAL A 160 -6.21 -11.39 -1.28
N LEU A 161 -6.36 -10.22 -1.92
CA LEU A 161 -7.51 -9.36 -1.75
C LEU A 161 -8.64 -9.77 -2.70
N LYS A 162 -9.87 -9.60 -2.24
CA LYS A 162 -11.08 -9.71 -3.04
C LYS A 162 -11.99 -8.51 -2.76
N ASP A 163 -12.24 -7.72 -3.79
CA ASP A 163 -13.13 -6.55 -3.77
C ASP A 163 -12.82 -5.56 -2.63
N PHE A 164 -11.54 -5.31 -2.38
CA PHE A 164 -11.05 -4.47 -1.28
C PHE A 164 -11.29 -2.97 -1.59
N PRO A 165 -12.10 -2.25 -0.80
CA PRO A 165 -12.44 -0.86 -1.08
C PRO A 165 -11.31 0.09 -0.67
N LEU A 166 -10.90 0.94 -1.60
CA LEU A 166 -9.82 1.90 -1.46
C LEU A 166 -10.23 3.27 -1.99
N LEU A 167 -9.53 4.31 -1.52
CA LEU A 167 -9.60 5.66 -2.05
C LEU A 167 -8.21 6.06 -2.55
N VAL A 168 -8.10 6.58 -3.77
CA VAL A 168 -6.85 7.19 -4.26
C VAL A 168 -6.61 8.46 -3.46
N ALA A 169 -5.57 8.45 -2.63
CA ALA A 169 -5.25 9.58 -1.76
C ALA A 169 -4.17 10.49 -2.35
N ILE A 170 -3.19 9.91 -3.07
CA ILE A 170 -2.17 10.65 -3.83
C ILE A 170 -1.99 9.91 -5.16
N ASP A 171 -2.08 10.66 -6.25
CA ASP A 171 -1.96 10.16 -7.62
C ASP A 171 -0.63 10.53 -8.27
N SER A 172 -0.38 9.96 -9.45
CA SER A 172 0.83 10.20 -10.26
C SER A 172 0.88 11.60 -10.91
N HIS A 173 -0.20 12.38 -10.83
CA HIS A 173 -0.29 13.74 -11.38
C HIS A 173 0.02 14.82 -10.33
N GLY A 174 0.24 14.42 -9.07
CA GLY A 174 0.47 15.33 -7.95
C GLY A 174 -0.79 15.74 -7.20
N GLY A 175 -1.94 15.16 -7.51
CA GLY A 175 -3.17 15.28 -6.71
C GLY A 175 -2.96 14.67 -5.33
N ASN A 176 -3.44 15.36 -4.27
CA ASN A 176 -3.24 14.95 -2.89
C ASN A 176 -4.44 15.36 -2.03
N LEU A 177 -5.29 14.40 -1.66
CA LEU A 177 -6.51 14.65 -0.90
C LEU A 177 -6.27 15.34 0.44
N PHE A 178 -5.15 15.08 1.10
CA PHE A 178 -4.84 15.70 2.40
C PHE A 178 -4.55 17.18 2.27
N ARG A 179 -3.79 17.56 1.24
CA ARG A 179 -3.48 18.96 0.94
C ARG A 179 -4.70 19.67 0.36
N ASP A 180 -5.29 19.09 -0.68
CA ASP A 180 -6.32 19.74 -1.47
C ASP A 180 -7.65 19.80 -0.70
N GLY A 181 -7.99 18.76 0.08
CA GLY A 181 -9.16 18.76 0.96
C GLY A 181 -9.08 19.81 2.08
N ARG A 182 -7.91 20.03 2.67
CA ARG A 182 -7.74 21.09 3.67
C ARG A 182 -7.98 22.47 3.09
N SER A 183 -7.42 22.76 1.93
CA SER A 183 -7.58 24.07 1.29
C SER A 183 -9.01 24.38 0.88
N GLN A 184 -9.82 23.35 0.57
CA GLN A 184 -11.24 23.51 0.22
C GLN A 184 -12.15 23.83 1.43
N PHE A 185 -11.76 23.36 2.62
CA PHE A 185 -12.60 23.47 3.83
C PHE A 185 -11.96 24.27 4.96
N ALA A 186 -10.80 24.93 4.71
CA ALA A 186 -10.22 25.87 5.65
C ALA A 186 -11.18 27.06 5.82
N VAL A 187 -11.50 27.40 7.08
CA VAL A 187 -12.18 28.65 7.45
C VAL A 187 -11.09 29.61 7.94
N ASP A 188 -11.08 30.83 7.41
CA ASP A 188 -10.22 31.93 7.84
C ASP A 188 -10.49 32.35 9.29
#